data_cbbb5591e5f0cc15184a3e10979667e5
#
_entry.id   cbbb5591e5f0cc15184a3e10979667e5
#
_cell.length_a   1.000
_cell.length_b   1.000
_cell.length_c   1.000
_cell.angle_alpha   90.00
_cell.angle_beta   90.00
_cell.angle_gamma   90.00
#
_symmetry.space_group_name_H-M   'P 1'
#
loop_
_entity.id
_entity.type
_entity.pdbx_description
1 polymer ?
#
loop_
_entity_poly.entity_id
_entity_poly.type
_entity_poly.pdbx_seq_one_letter_code
_entity_poly.pdbx_strand_id
1 'polypeptide(L)'
;YCKEKNLPVLEISAKTEVELSELDEGDRAEFMKELNIKESGIDMLAKAIYEKLDLISFLTAGEDEVKAWTIKKGTNAKAAAGKIHSDIERGFIRAEVINFKDFKECGGSMAKARELGKLRLEGKEYIVQDGDIINFRFNV
;
A
#
# COMPACT_ATOMS: atom_id res chain seq x y z
N TYR A 1 -7.89 31.73 -0.17
CA TYR A 1 -6.82 31.51 0.82
C TYR A 1 -6.07 30.19 0.54
N CYS A 2 -6.72 29.02 0.52
CA CYS A 2 -6.04 27.74 0.31
C CYS A 2 -5.35 27.65 -1.05
N LYS A 3 -5.99 28.13 -2.11
CA LYS A 3 -5.39 28.19 -3.45
C LYS A 3 -4.16 29.09 -3.49
N GLU A 4 -4.21 30.25 -2.82
CA GLU A 4 -3.07 31.19 -2.74
C GLU A 4 -1.87 30.61 -1.97
N LYS A 5 -2.14 29.74 -0.99
CA LYS A 5 -1.12 29.07 -0.17
C LYS A 5 -0.72 27.69 -0.71
N ASN A 6 -1.28 27.29 -1.85
CA ASN A 6 -1.07 25.95 -2.43
C ASN A 6 -1.34 24.81 -1.43
N LEU A 7 -2.41 24.97 -0.64
CA LEU A 7 -2.83 23.98 0.34
C LEU A 7 -3.91 23.08 -0.27
N PRO A 8 -3.83 21.76 -0.11
CA PRO A 8 -4.90 20.85 -0.50
C PRO A 8 -6.15 21.14 0.33
N VAL A 9 -7.31 21.03 -0.31
CA VAL A 9 -8.62 21.19 0.34
C VAL A 9 -9.42 19.94 0.10
N LEU A 10 -9.94 19.37 1.17
CA LEU A 10 -10.89 18.25 1.12
C LEU A 10 -12.23 18.73 1.67
N GLU A 11 -13.28 18.49 0.91
CA GLU A 11 -14.65 18.73 1.35
C GLU A 11 -15.25 17.40 1.81
N ILE A 12 -15.62 17.31 3.09
CA ILE A 12 -16.14 16.10 3.72
C ILE A 12 -17.41 16.46 4.45
N SER A 13 -18.47 15.68 4.21
CA SER A 13 -19.73 15.75 4.97
C SER A 13 -19.65 14.80 6.17
N ALA A 14 -19.46 15.35 7.37
CA ALA A 14 -19.42 14.54 8.59
C ALA A 14 -20.71 13.74 8.80
N LYS A 15 -21.87 14.28 8.39
CA LYS A 15 -23.15 13.57 8.48
C LYS A 15 -23.16 12.33 7.58
N THR A 16 -22.73 12.49 6.34
CA THR A 16 -22.66 11.38 5.37
C THR A 16 -21.66 10.31 5.83
N GLU A 17 -20.55 10.69 6.42
CA GLU A 17 -19.56 9.73 6.95
C GLU A 17 -20.14 8.91 8.11
N VAL A 18 -20.93 9.52 8.99
CA VAL A 18 -21.64 8.79 10.06
C VAL A 18 -22.63 7.81 9.45
N GLU A 19 -23.48 8.26 8.52
CA GLU A 19 -24.44 7.39 7.83
C GLU A 19 -23.75 6.21 7.15
N LEU A 20 -22.65 6.45 6.42
CA LEU A 20 -21.83 5.41 5.79
C LEU A 20 -21.22 4.42 6.80
N SER A 21 -20.87 4.87 8.00
CA SER A 21 -20.25 4.01 9.01
C SER A 21 -21.22 3.05 9.67
N GLU A 22 -22.53 3.36 9.62
CA GLU A 22 -23.61 2.56 10.20
C GLU A 22 -24.16 1.50 9.22
N LEU A 23 -23.80 1.58 7.92
CA LEU A 23 -24.24 0.67 6.88
C LEU A 23 -23.30 -0.54 6.75
N ASP A 24 -23.86 -1.69 6.39
CA ASP A 24 -23.07 -2.82 5.95
C ASP A 24 -22.43 -2.60 4.56
N GLU A 25 -21.55 -3.50 4.13
CA GLU A 25 -20.77 -3.32 2.90
C GLU A 25 -21.64 -3.21 1.63
N GLY A 26 -22.75 -3.93 1.58
CA GLY A 26 -23.69 -3.95 0.45
C GLY A 26 -24.47 -2.65 0.36
N ASP A 27 -25.12 -2.27 1.44
CA ASP A 27 -25.93 -1.05 1.57
C ASP A 27 -25.07 0.21 1.41
N ARG A 28 -23.84 0.16 1.94
CA ARG A 28 -22.86 1.25 1.78
C ARG A 28 -22.51 1.52 0.31
N ALA A 29 -22.30 0.47 -0.48
CA ALA A 29 -22.00 0.62 -1.90
C ALA A 29 -23.19 1.23 -2.67
N GLU A 30 -24.41 0.84 -2.36
CA GLU A 30 -25.63 1.37 -2.97
C GLU A 30 -25.87 2.83 -2.58
N PHE A 31 -25.73 3.16 -1.30
CA PHE A 31 -25.87 4.52 -0.77
C PHE A 31 -24.84 5.48 -1.38
N MET A 32 -23.57 5.07 -1.48
CA MET A 32 -22.52 5.85 -2.15
C MET A 32 -22.86 6.10 -3.62
N LYS A 33 -23.42 5.10 -4.31
CA LYS A 33 -23.82 5.23 -5.71
C LYS A 33 -24.99 6.21 -5.89
N GLU A 34 -26.02 6.15 -5.04
CA GLU A 34 -27.16 7.07 -5.07
C GLU A 34 -26.73 8.52 -4.86
N LEU A 35 -25.81 8.76 -3.94
CA LEU A 35 -25.27 10.09 -3.65
C LEU A 35 -24.14 10.53 -4.60
N ASN A 36 -23.80 9.69 -5.61
CA ASN A 36 -22.68 9.92 -6.52
C ASN A 36 -21.34 10.13 -5.79
N ILE A 37 -21.16 9.47 -4.65
CA ILE A 37 -19.92 9.48 -3.86
C ILE A 37 -19.01 8.38 -4.39
N LYS A 38 -17.84 8.76 -4.91
CA LYS A 38 -16.86 7.81 -5.46
C LYS A 38 -15.99 7.17 -4.39
N GLU A 39 -15.75 7.88 -3.31
CA GLU A 39 -14.84 7.49 -2.25
C GLU A 39 -15.27 8.15 -0.93
N SER A 40 -15.09 7.45 0.20
CA SER A 40 -15.40 8.01 1.52
C SER A 40 -14.46 9.16 1.87
N GLY A 41 -14.91 10.09 2.70
CA GLY A 41 -14.09 11.20 3.17
C GLY A 41 -12.88 10.73 3.97
N ILE A 42 -13.00 9.60 4.69
CA ILE A 42 -11.89 8.97 5.43
C ILE A 42 -10.82 8.47 4.46
N ASP A 43 -11.21 7.80 3.36
CA ASP A 43 -10.26 7.32 2.35
C ASP A 43 -9.58 8.48 1.63
N MET A 44 -10.34 9.52 1.28
CA MET A 44 -9.80 10.76 0.69
C MET A 44 -8.79 11.43 1.62
N LEU A 45 -9.09 11.52 2.91
CA LEU A 45 -8.20 12.09 3.92
C LEU A 45 -6.92 11.26 4.07
N ALA A 46 -7.04 9.93 4.16
CA ALA A 46 -5.90 9.03 4.25
C ALA A 46 -4.97 9.19 3.04
N LYS A 47 -5.50 9.22 1.82
CA LYS A 47 -4.72 9.45 0.59
C LYS A 47 -4.00 10.79 0.61
N ALA A 48 -4.71 11.86 0.96
CA ALA A 48 -4.12 13.20 1.01
C ALA A 48 -2.97 13.29 2.04
N ILE A 49 -3.11 12.60 3.19
CA ILE A 49 -2.05 12.52 4.21
C ILE A 49 -0.85 11.74 3.65
N TYR A 50 -1.08 10.57 3.01
CA TYR A 50 -0.01 9.77 2.40
C TYR A 50 0.76 10.57 1.35
N GLU A 51 0.05 11.26 0.45
CA GLU A 51 0.66 12.11 -0.58
C GLU A 51 1.46 13.25 0.03
N LYS A 52 0.88 13.94 1.04
CA LYS A 52 1.52 15.11 1.66
C LYS A 52 2.77 14.76 2.46
N LEU A 53 2.82 13.56 3.02
CA LEU A 53 3.95 13.04 3.80
C LEU A 53 4.94 12.23 2.96
N ASP A 54 4.74 12.12 1.64
CA ASP A 54 5.52 11.26 0.75
C ASP A 54 5.60 9.81 1.25
N LEU A 55 4.45 9.27 1.67
CA LEU A 55 4.36 7.90 2.15
C LEU A 55 3.90 6.95 1.04
N ILE A 56 4.42 5.74 1.10
CA ILE A 56 3.98 4.60 0.30
C ILE A 56 3.85 3.38 1.19
N SER A 57 3.12 2.37 0.72
CA SER A 57 3.00 1.09 1.41
C SER A 57 3.52 -0.06 0.56
N PHE A 58 4.29 -0.95 1.18
CA PHE A 58 4.59 -2.26 0.62
C PHE A 58 3.96 -3.36 1.48
N LEU A 59 3.79 -4.53 0.91
CA LEU A 59 3.15 -5.67 1.54
C LEU A 59 4.15 -6.80 1.78
N THR A 60 4.00 -7.50 2.89
CA THR A 60 4.59 -8.83 3.08
C THR A 60 3.48 -9.84 3.15
N ALA A 61 3.65 -10.98 2.48
CA ALA A 61 2.70 -12.08 2.49
C ALA A 61 3.42 -13.35 2.96
N GLY A 62 3.11 -13.79 4.18
CA GLY A 62 3.50 -15.08 4.74
C GLY A 62 2.34 -16.07 4.69
N GLU A 63 2.56 -17.30 5.20
CA GLU A 63 1.52 -18.32 5.30
C GLU A 63 0.44 -17.91 6.32
N ASP A 64 0.86 -17.24 7.41
CA ASP A 64 -0.01 -16.91 8.54
C ASP A 64 -0.52 -15.46 8.50
N GLU A 65 0.20 -14.53 7.85
CA GLU A 65 -0.11 -13.11 7.92
C GLU A 65 0.20 -12.38 6.60
N VAL A 66 -0.71 -11.49 6.20
CA VAL A 66 -0.47 -10.46 5.20
C VAL A 66 -0.44 -9.10 5.90
N LYS A 67 0.65 -8.35 5.73
CA LYS A 67 0.82 -7.08 6.43
C LYS A 67 1.29 -5.96 5.50
N ALA A 68 0.69 -4.79 5.69
CA ALA A 68 1.11 -3.56 5.02
C ALA A 68 2.11 -2.80 5.91
N TRP A 69 3.16 -2.28 5.27
CA TRP A 69 4.24 -1.52 5.91
C TRP A 69 4.36 -0.16 5.27
N THR A 70 4.20 0.88 6.05
CA THR A 70 4.32 2.25 5.57
C THR A 70 5.76 2.73 5.66
N ILE A 71 6.27 3.26 4.56
CA ILE A 71 7.62 3.81 4.42
C ILE A 71 7.57 5.15 3.66
N LYS A 72 8.66 5.90 3.67
CA LYS A 72 8.80 7.08 2.81
C LYS A 72 9.09 6.67 1.37
N LYS A 73 8.53 7.40 0.42
CA LYS A 73 8.87 7.30 -0.99
C LYS A 73 10.37 7.51 -1.17
N GLY A 74 11.00 6.70 -2.01
CA GLY A 74 12.45 6.71 -2.19
C GLY A 74 13.23 5.82 -1.22
N THR A 75 12.56 5.11 -0.30
CA THR A 75 13.20 4.13 0.59
C THR A 75 13.68 2.93 -0.22
N ASN A 76 14.94 2.51 0.00
CA ASN A 76 15.47 1.31 -0.64
C ASN A 76 15.08 0.02 0.08
N ALA A 77 15.24 -1.13 -0.60
CA ALA A 77 14.80 -2.43 -0.10
C ALA A 77 15.47 -2.82 1.22
N LYS A 78 16.73 -2.48 1.44
CA LYS A 78 17.42 -2.75 2.70
C LYS A 78 16.81 -1.98 3.87
N ALA A 79 16.58 -0.67 3.69
CA ALA A 79 15.94 0.17 4.70
C ALA A 79 14.47 -0.24 4.94
N ALA A 80 13.75 -0.65 3.88
CA ALA A 80 12.40 -1.19 3.99
C ALA A 80 12.36 -2.49 4.82
N ALA A 81 13.36 -3.37 4.65
CA ALA A 81 13.53 -4.57 5.49
C ALA A 81 13.70 -4.21 6.97
N GLY A 82 14.44 -3.13 7.26
CA GLY A 82 14.62 -2.59 8.60
C GLY A 82 13.35 -2.09 9.27
N LYS A 83 12.34 -1.70 8.48
CA LYS A 83 11.03 -1.33 8.98
C LYS A 83 10.30 -2.52 9.61
N ILE A 84 10.59 -3.74 9.15
CA ILE A 84 10.04 -4.98 9.70
C ILE A 84 10.81 -5.38 10.96
N HIS A 85 12.13 -5.53 10.81
CA HIS A 85 13.02 -5.88 11.92
C HIS A 85 14.48 -5.55 11.59
N SER A 86 15.24 -5.09 12.60
CA SER A 86 16.66 -4.74 12.44
C SER A 86 17.54 -5.90 11.97
N ASP A 87 17.19 -7.14 12.34
CA ASP A 87 17.94 -8.31 11.90
C ASP A 87 17.76 -8.59 10.41
N ILE A 88 16.56 -8.36 9.86
CA ILE A 88 16.31 -8.49 8.42
C ILE A 88 17.13 -7.46 7.64
N GLU A 89 17.21 -6.24 8.14
CA GLU A 89 18.05 -5.19 7.54
C GLU A 89 19.54 -5.58 7.58
N ARG A 90 20.02 -6.04 8.75
CA ARG A 90 21.44 -6.40 8.94
C ARG A 90 21.83 -7.59 8.09
N GLY A 91 20.97 -8.62 8.05
CA GLY A 91 21.21 -9.84 7.29
C GLY A 91 20.72 -9.80 5.84
N PHE A 92 20.31 -8.64 5.31
CA PHE A 92 19.72 -8.52 3.98
C PHE A 92 20.61 -9.11 2.87
N ILE A 93 20.05 -10.03 2.10
CA ILE A 93 20.69 -10.66 0.94
C ILE A 93 20.07 -10.11 -0.35
N ARG A 94 18.75 -10.25 -0.50
CA ARG A 94 17.97 -9.80 -1.66
C ARG A 94 16.50 -9.72 -1.32
N ALA A 95 15.72 -9.09 -2.20
CA ALA A 95 14.26 -9.04 -2.13
C ALA A 95 13.65 -9.74 -3.36
N GLU A 96 12.66 -10.58 -3.15
CA GLU A 96 11.77 -11.07 -4.20
C GLU A 96 10.57 -10.12 -4.25
N VAL A 97 10.40 -9.43 -5.36
CA VAL A 97 9.43 -8.34 -5.50
C VAL A 97 8.46 -8.61 -6.64
N ILE A 98 7.19 -8.40 -6.38
CA ILE A 98 6.14 -8.36 -7.40
C ILE A 98 5.19 -7.21 -7.09
N ASN A 99 4.76 -6.46 -8.11
CA ASN A 99 3.74 -5.45 -7.90
C ASN A 99 2.36 -6.09 -7.70
N PHE A 100 1.53 -5.48 -6.87
CA PHE A 100 0.18 -5.99 -6.54
C PHE A 100 -0.70 -6.22 -7.78
N LYS A 101 -0.60 -5.36 -8.79
CA LYS A 101 -1.35 -5.53 -10.06
C LYS A 101 -0.93 -6.81 -10.78
N ASP A 102 0.38 -7.01 -10.96
CA ASP A 102 0.93 -8.22 -11.58
C ASP A 102 0.56 -9.48 -10.78
N PHE A 103 0.60 -9.39 -9.45
CA PHE A 103 0.20 -10.50 -8.58
C PHE A 103 -1.27 -10.87 -8.75
N LYS A 104 -2.16 -9.88 -8.84
CA LYS A 104 -3.58 -10.08 -9.12
C LYS A 104 -3.82 -10.71 -10.49
N GLU A 105 -3.11 -10.25 -11.54
CA GLU A 105 -3.16 -10.84 -12.89
C GLU A 105 -2.69 -12.30 -12.91
N CYS A 106 -1.77 -12.67 -12.03
CA CYS A 106 -1.32 -14.05 -11.84
C CYS A 106 -2.30 -14.90 -11.01
N GLY A 107 -3.50 -14.39 -10.70
CA GLY A 107 -4.50 -15.09 -9.89
C GLY A 107 -4.12 -15.24 -8.43
N GLY A 108 -3.29 -14.33 -7.88
CA GLY A 108 -2.86 -14.36 -6.48
C GLY A 108 -1.85 -15.48 -6.16
N SER A 109 -1.15 -16.02 -7.16
CA SER A 109 -0.20 -17.12 -6.99
C SER A 109 1.24 -16.69 -7.24
N MET A 110 2.08 -16.77 -6.21
CA MET A 110 3.52 -16.49 -6.32
C MET A 110 4.24 -17.50 -7.23
N ALA A 111 3.79 -18.76 -7.25
CA ALA A 111 4.33 -19.79 -8.14
C ALA A 111 4.09 -19.42 -9.60
N LYS A 112 2.85 -19.05 -9.94
CA LYS A 112 2.48 -18.60 -11.28
C LYS A 112 3.17 -17.29 -11.68
N ALA A 113 3.33 -16.38 -10.73
CA ALA A 113 4.08 -15.15 -10.95
C ALA A 113 5.55 -15.43 -11.33
N ARG A 114 6.16 -16.43 -10.70
CA ARG A 114 7.53 -16.87 -11.00
C ARG A 114 7.62 -17.51 -12.39
N GLU A 115 6.69 -18.39 -12.75
CA GLU A 115 6.62 -19.01 -14.08
C GLU A 115 6.47 -17.97 -15.21
N LEU A 116 5.66 -16.94 -14.97
CA LEU A 116 5.43 -15.85 -15.93
C LEU A 116 6.54 -14.78 -15.92
N GLY A 117 7.60 -14.94 -15.12
CA GLY A 117 8.70 -13.99 -15.03
C GLY A 117 8.32 -12.62 -14.44
N LYS A 118 7.20 -12.55 -13.72
CA LYS A 118 6.72 -11.32 -13.05
C LYS A 118 7.38 -11.07 -11.69
N LEU A 119 7.93 -12.13 -11.07
CA LEU A 119 8.66 -12.05 -9.82
C LEU A 119 10.11 -11.61 -10.10
N ARG A 120 10.47 -10.44 -9.59
CA ARG A 120 11.81 -9.85 -9.75
C ARG A 120 12.69 -10.15 -8.55
N LEU A 121 13.99 -10.31 -8.80
CA LEU A 121 15.00 -10.42 -7.74
C LEU A 121 15.75 -9.10 -7.67
N GLU A 122 15.61 -8.40 -6.56
CA GLU A 122 16.13 -7.05 -6.38
C GLU A 122 17.20 -7.01 -5.29
N GLY A 123 18.19 -6.14 -5.49
CA GLY A 123 19.26 -5.90 -4.53
C GLY A 123 18.90 -4.84 -3.49
N LYS A 124 19.87 -4.55 -2.60
CA LYS A 124 19.69 -3.60 -1.48
C LYS A 124 19.35 -2.17 -1.90
N GLU A 125 19.74 -1.74 -3.09
CA GLU A 125 19.55 -0.38 -3.61
C GLU A 125 18.23 -0.23 -4.40
N TYR A 126 17.45 -1.30 -4.55
CA TYR A 126 16.14 -1.22 -5.20
C TYR A 126 15.24 -0.24 -4.45
N ILE A 127 14.68 0.74 -5.16
CA ILE A 127 13.73 1.69 -4.59
C ILE A 127 12.34 1.09 -4.61
N VAL A 128 11.81 0.82 -3.41
CA VAL A 128 10.50 0.22 -3.21
C VAL A 128 9.41 1.10 -3.81
N GLN A 129 8.49 0.47 -4.54
CA GLN A 129 7.34 1.12 -5.14
C GLN A 129 6.06 0.87 -4.32
N ASP A 130 5.10 1.79 -4.43
CA ASP A 130 3.81 1.62 -3.77
C ASP A 130 3.07 0.37 -4.29
N GLY A 131 2.58 -0.44 -3.37
CA GLY A 131 1.92 -1.70 -3.68
C GLY A 131 2.85 -2.85 -4.07
N ASP A 132 4.17 -2.74 -3.86
CA ASP A 132 5.06 -3.89 -3.99
C ASP A 132 4.75 -4.94 -2.92
N ILE A 133 4.68 -6.20 -3.31
CA ILE A 133 4.67 -7.36 -2.41
C ILE A 133 6.10 -7.87 -2.36
N ILE A 134 6.69 -7.90 -1.16
CA ILE A 134 8.11 -8.16 -0.99
C ILE A 134 8.33 -9.32 -0.02
N ASN A 135 9.16 -10.29 -0.46
CA ASN A 135 9.71 -11.31 0.40
C ASN A 135 11.22 -11.09 0.53
N PHE A 136 11.65 -10.72 1.73
CA PHE A 136 13.07 -10.47 2.02
C PHE A 136 13.79 -11.77 2.31
N ARG A 137 14.90 -12.02 1.59
CA ARG A 137 15.85 -13.09 1.88
C ARG A 137 16.98 -12.51 2.70
N PHE A 138 17.18 -13.05 3.87
CA PHE A 138 18.20 -12.59 4.83
C PHE A 138 18.84 -13.78 5.54
N ASN A 139 20.01 -13.54 6.13
CA ASN A 139 20.72 -14.49 6.96
C ASN A 139 21.23 -13.76 8.21
N VAL A 140 20.95 -14.29 9.39
CA VAL A 140 21.34 -13.73 10.69
C VAL A 140 22.17 -14.77 11.42
#